data_7456ad15a1e5586884be2bb24ffdf3f7
#
_entry.id   7456ad15a1e5586884be2bb24ffdf3f7
#
_cell.length_a   1.000
_cell.length_b   1.000
_cell.length_c   1.000
_cell.angle_alpha   90.00
_cell.angle_beta   90.00
_cell.angle_gamma   90.00
#
_symmetry.space_group_name_H-M   'P 1'
#
loop_
_entity.id
_entity.type
_entity.pdbx_description
1 polymer ?
#
loop_
_entity_poly.entity_id
_entity_poly.type
_entity_poly.pdbx_seq_one_letter_code
_entity_poly.pdbx_strand_id
1 'polypeptide(L)'
;DEEVMSEKFNVADIFGENVFNDTVMKERLPKNVYKNLKLTMEGVQELSLADADVIANAMKDWAIEKGATHYTHWFQPLTGTTAEKHDSFISAPKSDGKVLMEFSGKELIKGEPDASSFPSGGLRATFEARGYTAWDCTSPAFVREGAQGATLCIPTAFCSYTGEALDQKTPLLRSMDAINEQALRILRLMGNTTSKKVTPSVGAEQEYFIVDREKYLQRKDLIFSGRTLFGAMPPKGQELDDHYFGSIRERIAAFMKD
;
A
#
# COMPACT_ATOMS: atom_id res chain seq x y z
N ASP A 1 -2.29 41.12 0.94
CA ASP A 1 -3.58 40.48 0.61
C ASP A 1 -3.47 39.87 -0.77
N GLU A 2 -2.80 38.70 -0.86
CA GLU A 2 -2.84 37.85 -2.05
C GLU A 2 -4.07 36.96 -1.92
N GLU A 3 -5.12 37.28 -2.66
CA GLU A 3 -6.17 36.33 -2.98
C GLU A 3 -5.55 35.19 -3.77
N VAL A 4 -5.15 34.14 -3.07
CA VAL A 4 -4.96 32.83 -3.66
C VAL A 4 -6.33 32.34 -4.10
N MET A 5 -6.68 32.62 -5.35
CA MET A 5 -7.79 31.95 -6.01
C MET A 5 -7.51 30.45 -5.93
N SER A 6 -8.18 29.77 -5.02
CA SER A 6 -8.17 28.31 -4.99
C SER A 6 -8.76 27.85 -6.33
N GLU A 7 -7.90 27.37 -7.23
CA GLU A 7 -8.39 26.60 -8.36
C GLU A 7 -9.35 25.55 -7.79
N LYS A 8 -10.54 25.45 -8.40
CA LYS A 8 -11.52 24.45 -7.98
C LYS A 8 -10.91 23.08 -8.25
N PHE A 9 -10.30 22.55 -7.22
CA PHE A 9 -9.72 21.22 -7.25
C PHE A 9 -10.83 20.19 -7.48
N ASN A 10 -10.76 19.47 -8.59
CA ASN A 10 -11.70 18.42 -8.92
C ASN A 10 -11.02 17.06 -8.67
N VAL A 11 -11.41 16.39 -7.60
CA VAL A 11 -10.87 15.08 -7.23
C VAL A 11 -11.00 14.06 -8.37
N ALA A 12 -12.06 14.13 -9.17
CA ALA A 12 -12.29 13.19 -10.26
C ALA A 12 -11.20 13.27 -11.34
N ASP A 13 -10.57 14.42 -11.52
CA ASP A 13 -9.56 14.63 -12.57
C ASP A 13 -8.20 14.01 -12.20
N ILE A 14 -7.92 13.91 -10.89
CA ILE A 14 -6.65 13.38 -10.38
C ILE A 14 -6.78 11.98 -9.75
N PHE A 15 -8.00 11.50 -9.56
CA PHE A 15 -8.22 10.22 -8.89
C PHE A 15 -7.56 9.08 -9.65
N GLY A 16 -6.60 8.44 -8.99
CA GLY A 16 -5.88 7.29 -9.54
C GLY A 16 -4.80 7.63 -10.57
N GLU A 17 -4.46 8.91 -10.79
CA GLU A 17 -3.44 9.30 -11.78
C GLU A 17 -2.05 8.71 -11.47
N ASN A 18 -1.74 8.51 -10.18
CA ASN A 18 -0.49 7.93 -9.72
C ASN A 18 -0.60 6.42 -9.40
N VAL A 19 -1.61 5.75 -9.94
CA VAL A 19 -1.84 4.31 -9.74
C VAL A 19 -1.60 3.55 -11.04
N PHE A 20 -0.81 2.47 -10.98
CA PHE A 20 -0.63 1.53 -12.09
C PHE A 20 -1.88 0.65 -12.21
N ASN A 21 -2.99 1.27 -12.61
CA ASN A 21 -4.32 0.70 -12.66
C ASN A 21 -4.56 -0.10 -13.95
N ASP A 22 -5.76 -0.64 -14.09
CA ASP A 22 -6.15 -1.48 -15.24
C ASP A 22 -6.01 -0.75 -16.60
N THR A 23 -6.27 0.56 -16.65
CA THR A 23 -6.09 1.37 -17.86
C THR A 23 -4.62 1.44 -18.24
N VAL A 24 -3.75 1.79 -17.28
CA VAL A 24 -2.29 1.86 -17.51
C VAL A 24 -1.74 0.48 -17.90
N MET A 25 -2.19 -0.60 -17.25
CA MET A 25 -1.80 -1.97 -17.59
C MET A 25 -2.15 -2.30 -19.06
N LYS A 26 -3.36 -1.98 -19.50
CA LYS A 26 -3.80 -2.21 -20.89
C LYS A 26 -3.00 -1.42 -21.93
N GLU A 27 -2.63 -0.20 -21.59
CA GLU A 27 -1.87 0.68 -22.48
C GLU A 27 -0.40 0.25 -22.63
N ARG A 28 0.19 -0.22 -21.53
CA ARG A 28 1.64 -0.45 -21.45
C ARG A 28 2.08 -1.90 -21.57
N LEU A 29 1.18 -2.84 -21.36
CA LEU A 29 1.52 -4.26 -21.43
C LEU A 29 1.12 -4.87 -22.79
N PRO A 30 1.95 -5.77 -23.36
CA PRO A 30 1.52 -6.63 -24.46
C PRO A 30 0.23 -7.38 -24.09
N LYS A 31 -0.66 -7.56 -25.05
CA LYS A 31 -1.99 -8.15 -24.84
C LYS A 31 -1.96 -9.51 -24.13
N ASN A 32 -0.98 -10.35 -24.46
CA ASN A 32 -0.82 -11.65 -23.83
C ASN A 32 -0.36 -11.53 -22.37
N VAL A 33 0.59 -10.64 -22.06
CA VAL A 33 1.08 -10.39 -20.70
C VAL A 33 -0.02 -9.79 -19.84
N TYR A 34 -0.76 -8.81 -20.34
CA TYR A 34 -1.92 -8.26 -19.65
C TYR A 34 -2.95 -9.35 -19.33
N LYS A 35 -3.30 -10.22 -20.29
CA LYS A 35 -4.22 -11.33 -20.08
C LYS A 35 -3.71 -12.28 -18.98
N ASN A 36 -2.43 -12.65 -19.04
CA ASN A 36 -1.82 -13.54 -18.05
C ASN A 36 -1.83 -12.93 -16.65
N LEU A 37 -1.50 -11.63 -16.53
CA LEU A 37 -1.59 -10.91 -15.27
C LEU A 37 -3.01 -10.92 -14.70
N LYS A 38 -4.02 -10.68 -15.53
CA LYS A 38 -5.44 -10.74 -15.07
C LYS A 38 -5.81 -12.13 -14.56
N LEU A 39 -5.39 -13.20 -15.24
CA LEU A 39 -5.63 -14.56 -14.77
C LEU A 39 -4.88 -14.86 -13.45
N THR A 40 -3.71 -14.29 -13.26
CA THR A 40 -2.99 -14.38 -11.98
C THR A 40 -3.72 -13.64 -10.88
N MET A 41 -4.21 -12.42 -11.12
CA MET A 41 -5.03 -11.66 -10.17
C MET A 41 -6.34 -12.37 -9.79
N GLU A 42 -6.88 -13.16 -10.71
CA GLU A 42 -8.05 -14.01 -10.47
C GLU A 42 -7.73 -15.32 -9.73
N GLY A 43 -6.45 -15.62 -9.52
CA GLY A 43 -6.00 -16.86 -8.90
C GLY A 43 -6.11 -18.11 -9.80
N VAL A 44 -6.19 -17.91 -11.11
CA VAL A 44 -6.35 -19.02 -12.09
C VAL A 44 -5.00 -19.65 -12.46
N GLN A 45 -3.94 -18.84 -12.45
CA GLN A 45 -2.58 -19.28 -12.78
C GLN A 45 -1.53 -18.51 -12.01
N GLU A 46 -0.33 -19.04 -11.95
CA GLU A 46 0.84 -18.32 -11.45
C GLU A 46 1.44 -17.42 -12.56
N LEU A 47 2.08 -16.33 -12.14
CA LEU A 47 2.78 -15.45 -13.06
C LEU A 47 4.13 -16.05 -13.45
N SER A 48 4.41 -16.11 -14.74
CA SER A 48 5.74 -16.52 -15.22
C SER A 48 6.77 -15.42 -14.95
N LEU A 49 8.04 -15.80 -14.77
CA LEU A 49 9.11 -14.82 -14.62
C LEU A 49 9.28 -13.95 -15.86
N ALA A 50 9.07 -14.50 -17.05
CA ALA A 50 9.14 -13.74 -18.32
C ALA A 50 8.05 -12.66 -18.38
N ASP A 51 6.81 -12.98 -17.97
CA ASP A 51 5.74 -11.97 -17.89
C ASP A 51 6.05 -10.94 -16.80
N ALA A 52 6.59 -11.37 -15.67
CA ALA A 52 6.99 -10.47 -14.59
C ALA A 52 8.08 -9.48 -15.03
N ASP A 53 9.06 -9.90 -15.83
CA ASP A 53 10.09 -9.01 -16.39
C ASP A 53 9.48 -7.93 -17.29
N VAL A 54 8.52 -8.30 -18.12
CA VAL A 54 7.80 -7.33 -18.98
C VAL A 54 6.98 -6.34 -18.13
N ILE A 55 6.30 -6.84 -17.11
CA ILE A 55 5.50 -6.00 -16.21
C ILE A 55 6.40 -5.06 -15.41
N ALA A 56 7.50 -5.56 -14.85
CA ALA A 56 8.45 -4.77 -14.09
C ALA A 56 9.03 -3.62 -14.93
N ASN A 57 9.43 -3.92 -16.17
CA ASN A 57 9.94 -2.90 -17.08
C ASN A 57 8.88 -1.84 -17.40
N ALA A 58 7.65 -2.25 -17.68
CA ALA A 58 6.55 -1.31 -17.95
C ALA A 58 6.21 -0.45 -16.72
N MET A 59 6.21 -1.03 -15.51
CA MET A 59 6.05 -0.28 -14.26
C MET A 59 7.16 0.75 -14.06
N LYS A 60 8.40 0.34 -14.28
CA LYS A 60 9.57 1.20 -14.16
C LYS A 60 9.46 2.39 -15.12
N ASP A 61 9.20 2.15 -16.40
CA ASP A 61 9.11 3.20 -17.41
C ASP A 61 7.98 4.18 -17.06
N TRP A 62 6.82 3.68 -16.67
CA TRP A 62 5.71 4.49 -16.19
C TRP A 62 6.06 5.31 -14.94
N ALA A 63 6.75 4.71 -13.97
CA ALA A 63 7.14 5.40 -12.73
C ALA A 63 8.20 6.49 -13.01
N ILE A 64 9.16 6.23 -13.90
CA ILE A 64 10.17 7.21 -14.30
C ILE A 64 9.53 8.41 -15.00
N GLU A 65 8.53 8.21 -15.86
CA GLU A 65 7.76 9.29 -16.48
C GLU A 65 7.06 10.17 -15.44
N LYS A 66 6.72 9.61 -14.27
CA LYS A 66 6.18 10.32 -13.12
C LYS A 66 7.25 10.84 -12.14
N GLY A 67 8.50 10.81 -12.52
CA GLY A 67 9.61 11.36 -11.74
C GLY A 67 10.18 10.42 -10.67
N ALA A 68 9.78 9.14 -10.66
CA ALA A 68 10.35 8.20 -9.71
C ALA A 68 11.79 7.81 -10.08
N THR A 69 12.66 7.77 -9.09
CA THR A 69 14.07 7.33 -9.20
C THR A 69 14.33 6.02 -8.46
N HIS A 70 13.43 5.67 -7.58
CA HIS A 70 13.51 4.51 -6.68
C HIS A 70 12.19 3.74 -6.70
N TYR A 71 12.25 2.50 -6.27
CA TYR A 71 11.10 1.68 -5.93
C TYR A 71 11.21 1.18 -4.50
N THR A 72 10.10 0.78 -3.92
CA THR A 72 10.04 0.17 -2.60
C THR A 72 9.05 -0.98 -2.57
N HIS A 73 9.43 -2.07 -1.92
CA HIS A 73 8.48 -3.07 -1.47
C HIS A 73 7.80 -2.54 -0.22
N TRP A 74 6.52 -2.27 -0.33
CA TRP A 74 5.72 -1.66 0.72
C TRP A 74 4.83 -2.69 1.41
N PHE A 75 5.00 -2.84 2.71
CA PHE A 75 4.27 -3.82 3.51
C PHE A 75 4.02 -3.32 4.94
N GLN A 76 3.10 -3.96 5.66
CA GLN A 76 2.74 -3.66 7.04
C GLN A 76 3.15 -4.80 7.95
N PRO A 77 4.38 -4.76 8.50
CA PRO A 77 4.85 -5.77 9.44
C PRO A 77 4.02 -5.75 10.73
N LEU A 78 4.09 -6.81 11.51
CA LEU A 78 3.36 -6.93 12.79
C LEU A 78 3.73 -5.87 13.84
N THR A 79 4.74 -5.07 13.59
CA THR A 79 5.10 -3.90 14.41
C THR A 79 4.06 -2.77 14.35
N GLY A 80 3.11 -2.82 13.40
CA GLY A 80 2.08 -1.81 13.23
C GLY A 80 2.51 -0.57 12.44
N THR A 81 3.78 -0.51 12.02
CA THR A 81 4.33 0.60 11.23
C THR A 81 4.60 0.13 9.81
N THR A 82 4.22 0.92 8.81
CA THR A 82 4.55 0.64 7.41
C THR A 82 6.06 0.53 7.23
N ALA A 83 6.50 -0.54 6.58
CA ALA A 83 7.89 -0.75 6.20
C ALA A 83 8.09 -0.53 4.70
N GLU A 84 9.22 0.07 4.37
CA GLU A 84 9.63 0.39 3.03
C GLU A 84 11.09 0.02 2.86
N LYS A 85 11.40 -0.78 1.84
CA LYS A 85 12.77 -1.03 1.43
C LYS A 85 13.02 -0.34 0.10
N HIS A 86 13.66 0.81 0.15
CA HIS A 86 13.97 1.62 -1.03
C HIS A 86 15.19 1.09 -1.76
N ASP A 87 15.01 0.83 -3.04
CA ASP A 87 16.09 0.48 -3.96
C ASP A 87 16.07 1.44 -5.16
N SER A 88 17.23 1.78 -5.70
CA SER A 88 17.35 2.61 -6.89
C SER A 88 17.12 1.80 -8.15
N PHE A 89 16.52 2.43 -9.18
CA PHE A 89 16.50 1.85 -10.52
C PHE A 89 17.86 1.90 -11.22
N ILE A 90 18.81 2.68 -10.71
CA ILE A 90 20.11 2.88 -11.32
C ILE A 90 20.97 1.63 -11.15
N SER A 91 21.39 1.04 -12.28
CA SER A 91 22.40 -0.03 -12.29
C SER A 91 23.81 0.54 -12.10
N ALA A 92 24.78 -0.36 -11.86
CA ALA A 92 26.17 0.03 -11.77
C ALA A 92 26.63 0.75 -13.07
N PRO A 93 27.48 1.80 -12.96
CA PRO A 93 27.99 2.52 -14.13
C PRO A 93 28.71 1.58 -15.10
N LYS A 94 28.45 1.76 -16.39
CA LYS A 94 29.18 1.08 -17.45
C LYS A 94 30.54 1.73 -17.70
N SER A 95 31.38 1.06 -18.49
CA SER A 95 32.72 1.55 -18.85
C SER A 95 32.73 2.91 -19.55
N ASP A 96 31.61 3.32 -20.15
CA ASP A 96 31.41 4.62 -20.80
C ASP A 96 30.88 5.72 -19.84
N GLY A 97 30.78 5.41 -18.53
CA GLY A 97 30.27 6.32 -17.52
C GLY A 97 28.76 6.49 -17.49
N LYS A 98 28.03 5.76 -18.33
CA LYS A 98 26.56 5.79 -18.35
C LYS A 98 25.97 4.77 -17.39
N VAL A 99 24.79 5.06 -16.88
CA VAL A 99 23.99 4.15 -16.05
C VAL A 99 22.76 3.72 -16.83
N LEU A 100 22.25 2.53 -16.49
CA LEU A 100 20.94 2.08 -16.96
C LEU A 100 19.94 2.17 -15.82
N MET A 101 18.70 2.40 -16.19
CA MET A 101 17.57 2.27 -15.27
C MET A 101 16.96 0.88 -15.49
N GLU A 102 17.07 0.01 -14.48
CA GLU A 102 16.66 -1.40 -14.57
C GLU A 102 15.72 -1.74 -13.43
N PHE A 103 14.78 -2.64 -13.69
CA PHE A 103 13.92 -3.25 -12.73
C PHE A 103 13.43 -4.58 -13.28
N SER A 104 13.79 -5.68 -12.65
CA SER A 104 13.51 -7.03 -13.13
C SER A 104 12.25 -7.61 -12.52
N GLY A 105 11.68 -8.61 -13.18
CA GLY A 105 10.55 -9.37 -12.66
C GLY A 105 10.89 -10.09 -11.35
N LYS A 106 12.14 -10.51 -11.17
CA LYS A 106 12.60 -11.09 -9.92
C LYS A 106 12.51 -10.09 -8.76
N GLU A 107 12.95 -8.85 -8.99
CA GLU A 107 12.87 -7.77 -8.01
C GLU A 107 11.42 -7.34 -7.75
N LEU A 108 10.55 -7.39 -8.77
CA LEU A 108 9.13 -7.14 -8.63
C LEU A 108 8.46 -8.20 -7.74
N ILE A 109 8.65 -9.49 -8.07
CA ILE A 109 7.91 -10.58 -7.42
C ILE A 109 8.35 -10.79 -5.98
N LYS A 110 9.64 -10.67 -5.68
CA LYS A 110 10.19 -11.05 -4.39
C LYS A 110 11.29 -10.10 -3.93
N GLY A 111 11.16 -9.61 -2.70
CA GLY A 111 12.21 -8.91 -1.97
C GLY A 111 12.64 -9.68 -0.73
N GLU A 112 13.85 -9.44 -0.27
CA GLU A 112 14.38 -9.98 0.98
C GLU A 112 14.76 -8.82 1.89
N PRO A 113 13.80 -8.25 2.67
CA PRO A 113 14.12 -7.22 3.65
C PRO A 113 14.95 -7.86 4.77
N ASP A 114 15.96 -7.13 5.20
CA ASP A 114 16.70 -7.50 6.40
C ASP A 114 16.09 -6.87 7.66
N ALA A 115 16.66 -7.20 8.82
CA ALA A 115 16.16 -6.68 10.09
C ALA A 115 16.33 -5.16 10.26
N SER A 116 17.19 -4.53 9.48
CA SER A 116 17.36 -3.07 9.49
C SER A 116 16.14 -2.34 8.92
N SER A 117 15.30 -3.03 8.16
CA SER A 117 14.04 -2.52 7.64
C SER A 117 12.94 -2.37 8.72
N PHE A 118 13.16 -2.86 9.94
CA PHE A 118 12.18 -2.81 11.02
C PHE A 118 12.50 -1.72 12.04
N PRO A 119 11.52 -0.89 12.44
CA PRO A 119 11.74 0.20 13.40
C PRO A 119 12.23 -0.29 14.78
N SER A 120 11.91 -1.52 15.15
CA SER A 120 12.27 -2.15 16.43
C SER A 120 13.63 -2.86 16.42
N GLY A 121 14.43 -2.71 15.36
CA GLY A 121 15.68 -3.42 15.06
C GLY A 121 16.46 -3.93 16.25
N GLY A 122 16.24 -5.16 16.69
CA GLY A 122 16.95 -5.87 17.73
C GLY A 122 17.22 -7.30 17.30
N LEU A 123 18.05 -8.01 18.05
CA LEU A 123 18.42 -9.41 17.78
C LEU A 123 17.19 -10.31 17.57
N ARG A 124 16.13 -10.08 18.33
CA ARG A 124 14.88 -10.83 18.22
C ARG A 124 14.15 -10.50 16.91
N ALA A 125 14.04 -9.23 16.57
CA ALA A 125 13.43 -8.81 15.30
C ALA A 125 14.22 -9.38 14.11
N THR A 126 15.56 -9.44 14.19
CA THR A 126 16.44 -10.06 13.19
C THR A 126 16.15 -11.55 13.01
N PHE A 127 15.86 -12.25 14.08
CA PHE A 127 15.59 -13.68 14.05
C PHE A 127 14.19 -14.02 13.56
N GLU A 128 13.19 -13.21 13.97
CA GLU A 128 11.79 -13.34 13.59
C GLU A 128 11.52 -12.78 12.19
N ALA A 129 12.36 -11.88 11.70
CA ALA A 129 12.22 -11.21 10.42
C ALA A 129 12.87 -11.93 9.23
N ARG A 130 13.28 -13.16 9.38
CA ARG A 130 13.76 -13.97 8.27
C ARG A 130 12.59 -14.42 7.40
N GLY A 131 12.29 -13.61 6.41
CA GLY A 131 11.23 -13.85 5.49
C GLY A 131 11.49 -13.16 4.16
N TYR A 132 10.48 -13.14 3.34
CA TYR A 132 10.50 -12.46 2.06
C TYR A 132 9.21 -11.68 1.85
N THR A 133 9.32 -10.60 1.06
CA THR A 133 8.16 -9.91 0.53
C THR A 133 7.73 -10.58 -0.77
N ALA A 134 6.43 -10.77 -0.95
CA ALA A 134 5.86 -11.29 -2.17
C ALA A 134 4.91 -10.24 -2.76
N TRP A 135 5.10 -9.90 -4.04
CA TRP A 135 4.22 -8.96 -4.71
C TRP A 135 2.77 -9.44 -4.66
N ASP A 136 1.90 -8.56 -4.16
CA ASP A 136 0.46 -8.75 -4.25
C ASP A 136 -0.05 -8.05 -5.50
N CYS A 137 -0.17 -8.79 -6.59
CA CYS A 137 -0.66 -8.26 -7.86
C CYS A 137 -2.15 -7.86 -7.83
N THR A 138 -2.90 -8.22 -6.79
CA THR A 138 -4.30 -7.78 -6.62
C THR A 138 -4.42 -6.37 -6.06
N SER A 139 -3.34 -5.83 -5.52
CA SER A 139 -3.21 -4.43 -5.09
C SER A 139 -2.36 -3.67 -6.09
N PRO A 140 -2.85 -2.58 -6.69
CA PRO A 140 -2.10 -1.87 -7.71
C PRO A 140 -0.87 -1.18 -7.12
N ALA A 141 0.24 -1.22 -7.85
CA ALA A 141 1.40 -0.38 -7.57
C ALA A 141 1.06 1.09 -7.80
N PHE A 142 1.74 1.98 -7.11
CA PHE A 142 1.47 3.41 -7.22
C PHE A 142 2.75 4.23 -7.03
N VAL A 143 2.75 5.45 -7.55
CA VAL A 143 3.83 6.42 -7.33
C VAL A 143 3.43 7.34 -6.18
N ARG A 144 4.28 7.42 -5.18
CA ARG A 144 4.16 8.38 -4.10
C ARG A 144 5.14 9.52 -4.31
N GLU A 145 4.60 10.72 -4.42
CA GLU A 145 5.37 11.95 -4.46
C GLU A 145 5.70 12.42 -3.04
N GLY A 146 6.89 12.95 -2.87
CA GLY A 146 7.35 13.51 -1.61
C GLY A 146 8.27 14.71 -1.84
N ALA A 147 8.63 15.41 -0.78
CA ALA A 147 9.51 16.59 -0.84
C ALA A 147 10.87 16.29 -1.47
N GLN A 148 11.29 15.03 -1.53
CA GLN A 148 12.60 14.61 -2.05
C GLN A 148 12.52 13.83 -3.36
N GLY A 149 11.37 13.86 -4.04
CA GLY A 149 11.14 13.15 -5.29
C GLY A 149 10.04 12.10 -5.19
N ALA A 150 9.91 11.30 -6.23
CA ALA A 150 8.89 10.27 -6.33
C ALA A 150 9.48 8.87 -6.20
N THR A 151 8.68 7.95 -5.66
CA THR A 151 9.05 6.54 -5.44
C THR A 151 7.92 5.63 -5.93
N LEU A 152 8.27 4.59 -6.69
CA LEU A 152 7.33 3.53 -7.04
C LEU A 152 7.11 2.64 -5.80
N CYS A 153 5.89 2.58 -5.31
CA CYS A 153 5.49 1.73 -4.19
C CYS A 153 4.82 0.46 -4.73
N ILE A 154 5.35 -0.69 -4.34
CA ILE A 154 4.88 -2.02 -4.75
C ILE A 154 4.26 -2.68 -3.53
N PRO A 155 2.91 -2.84 -3.47
CA PRO A 155 2.25 -3.52 -2.37
C PRO A 155 2.68 -4.99 -2.30
N THR A 156 3.17 -5.41 -1.14
CA THR A 156 3.66 -6.76 -0.91
C THR A 156 3.08 -7.35 0.37
N ALA A 157 2.97 -8.67 0.38
CA ALA A 157 2.83 -9.46 1.59
C ALA A 157 4.21 -9.83 2.13
N PHE A 158 4.31 -10.01 3.44
CA PHE A 158 5.56 -10.41 4.08
C PHE A 158 5.34 -11.67 4.92
N CYS A 159 6.08 -12.72 4.61
CA CYS A 159 5.96 -14.01 5.27
C CYS A 159 7.32 -14.66 5.49
N SER A 160 7.38 -15.58 6.46
CA SER A 160 8.57 -16.39 6.70
C SER A 160 8.83 -17.39 5.59
N TYR A 161 10.03 -17.96 5.54
CA TYR A 161 10.35 -19.02 4.58
C TYR A 161 9.55 -20.31 4.81
N THR A 162 8.96 -20.47 5.99
CA THR A 162 8.09 -21.60 6.36
C THR A 162 6.62 -21.27 6.20
N GLY A 163 6.28 -20.03 5.78
CA GLY A 163 4.94 -19.62 5.40
C GLY A 163 4.13 -18.93 6.49
N GLU A 164 4.72 -18.67 7.68
CA GLU A 164 4.05 -17.88 8.70
C GLU A 164 3.89 -16.42 8.28
N ALA A 165 2.77 -15.83 8.64
CA ALA A 165 2.53 -14.41 8.42
C ALA A 165 3.43 -13.56 9.32
N LEU A 166 4.18 -12.62 8.71
CA LEU A 166 5.01 -11.64 9.41
C LEU A 166 4.45 -10.21 9.22
N ASP A 167 3.28 -10.10 8.61
CA ASP A 167 2.58 -8.84 8.35
C ASP A 167 1.07 -8.97 8.62
N GLN A 168 0.35 -7.88 8.39
CA GLN A 168 -1.10 -7.85 8.51
C GLN A 168 -1.80 -8.26 7.21
N LYS A 169 -1.15 -8.11 6.06
CA LYS A 169 -1.74 -8.39 4.75
C LYS A 169 -1.86 -9.89 4.45
N THR A 170 -0.90 -10.70 4.86
CA THR A 170 -0.96 -12.16 4.65
C THR A 170 -2.19 -12.79 5.30
N PRO A 171 -2.53 -12.52 6.57
CA PRO A 171 -3.78 -13.00 7.16
C PRO A 171 -5.02 -12.49 6.43
N LEU A 172 -5.02 -11.23 6.00
CA LEU A 172 -6.13 -10.65 5.23
C LEU A 172 -6.34 -11.40 3.92
N LEU A 173 -5.31 -11.59 3.12
CA LEU A 173 -5.41 -12.32 1.83
C LEU A 173 -5.87 -13.76 2.03
N ARG A 174 -5.34 -14.46 3.03
CA ARG A 174 -5.76 -15.82 3.38
C ARG A 174 -7.21 -15.88 3.84
N SER A 175 -7.69 -14.89 4.58
CA SER A 175 -9.09 -14.79 4.99
C SER A 175 -10.02 -14.55 3.80
N MET A 176 -9.59 -13.78 2.81
CA MET A 176 -10.34 -13.55 1.57
C MET A 176 -10.45 -14.83 0.74
N ASP A 177 -9.40 -15.64 0.69
CA ASP A 177 -9.44 -16.95 0.00
C ASP A 177 -10.38 -17.92 0.73
N ALA A 178 -10.32 -17.97 2.05
CA ALA A 178 -11.20 -18.81 2.85
C ALA A 178 -12.68 -18.41 2.70
N ILE A 179 -13.02 -17.13 2.73
CA ILE A 179 -14.41 -16.67 2.52
C ILE A 179 -14.87 -16.94 1.11
N ASN A 180 -14.01 -16.75 0.11
CA ASN A 180 -14.32 -17.08 -1.28
C ASN A 180 -14.72 -18.54 -1.45
N GLU A 181 -13.95 -19.48 -0.90
CA GLU A 181 -14.22 -20.91 -0.96
C GLU A 181 -15.59 -21.25 -0.35
N GLN A 182 -15.85 -20.77 0.88
CA GLN A 182 -17.12 -21.08 1.56
C GLN A 182 -18.32 -20.39 0.92
N ALA A 183 -18.17 -19.16 0.46
CA ALA A 183 -19.24 -18.46 -0.25
C ALA A 183 -19.60 -19.14 -1.57
N LEU A 184 -18.63 -19.61 -2.33
CA LEU A 184 -18.87 -20.38 -3.55
C LEU A 184 -19.60 -21.69 -3.26
N ARG A 185 -19.29 -22.38 -2.15
CA ARG A 185 -20.03 -23.59 -1.73
C ARG A 185 -21.51 -23.28 -1.51
N ILE A 186 -21.81 -22.19 -0.80
CA ILE A 186 -23.20 -21.76 -0.57
C ILE A 186 -23.89 -21.40 -1.89
N LEU A 187 -23.24 -20.63 -2.75
CA LEU A 187 -23.78 -20.25 -4.05
C LEU A 187 -24.12 -21.47 -4.92
N ARG A 188 -23.29 -22.52 -4.90
CA ARG A 188 -23.56 -23.79 -5.61
C ARG A 188 -24.82 -24.48 -5.07
N LEU A 189 -25.00 -24.52 -3.75
CA LEU A 189 -26.20 -25.06 -3.12
C LEU A 189 -27.46 -24.27 -3.48
N MET A 190 -27.31 -22.97 -3.71
CA MET A 190 -28.41 -22.09 -4.15
C MET A 190 -28.65 -22.15 -5.69
N GLY A 191 -27.96 -23.03 -6.41
CA GLY A 191 -28.10 -23.20 -7.85
C GLY A 191 -27.27 -22.26 -8.73
N ASN A 192 -26.45 -21.41 -8.17
CA ASN A 192 -25.53 -20.57 -8.95
C ASN A 192 -24.30 -21.40 -9.37
N THR A 193 -24.20 -21.72 -10.65
CA THR A 193 -23.10 -22.50 -11.23
C THR A 193 -22.11 -21.65 -12.03
N THR A 194 -22.37 -20.37 -12.21
CA THR A 194 -21.61 -19.49 -13.11
C THR A 194 -20.56 -18.64 -12.38
N SER A 195 -20.82 -18.25 -11.14
CA SER A 195 -19.86 -17.46 -10.35
C SER A 195 -18.56 -18.22 -10.10
N LYS A 196 -17.44 -17.61 -10.40
CA LYS A 196 -16.10 -18.21 -10.24
C LYS A 196 -15.36 -17.73 -9.00
N LYS A 197 -15.68 -16.54 -8.52
CA LYS A 197 -15.02 -15.91 -7.38
C LYS A 197 -16.01 -15.04 -6.60
N VAL A 198 -15.86 -15.01 -5.29
CA VAL A 198 -16.54 -14.09 -4.38
C VAL A 198 -15.46 -13.28 -3.67
N THR A 199 -15.55 -11.96 -3.75
CA THR A 199 -14.58 -11.06 -3.15
C THR A 199 -15.31 -10.15 -2.16
N PRO A 200 -14.89 -10.10 -0.89
CA PRO A 200 -15.39 -9.12 0.05
C PRO A 200 -14.86 -7.72 -0.35
N SER A 201 -15.65 -6.70 -0.13
CA SER A 201 -15.24 -5.31 -0.28
C SER A 201 -15.20 -4.64 1.09
N VAL A 202 -14.31 -3.68 1.24
CA VAL A 202 -14.17 -2.87 2.46
C VAL A 202 -14.02 -1.40 2.06
N GLY A 203 -14.63 -0.51 2.84
CA GLY A 203 -14.40 0.92 2.76
C GLY A 203 -13.63 1.37 4.01
N ALA A 204 -12.54 2.09 3.81
CA ALA A 204 -11.79 2.66 4.92
C ALA A 204 -12.44 3.97 5.37
N GLU A 205 -12.53 4.16 6.68
CA GLU A 205 -12.97 5.40 7.33
C GLU A 205 -11.84 5.95 8.18
N GLN A 206 -11.78 7.27 8.31
CA GLN A 206 -10.87 7.95 9.21
C GLN A 206 -11.67 8.67 10.28
N GLU A 207 -11.34 8.38 11.52
CA GLU A 207 -11.87 9.10 12.68
C GLU A 207 -10.71 9.77 13.43
N TYR A 208 -10.84 11.06 13.66
CA TYR A 208 -9.81 11.81 14.39
C TYR A 208 -10.42 12.98 15.14
N PHE A 209 -9.75 13.34 16.22
CA PHE A 209 -10.06 14.53 17.00
C PHE A 209 -9.03 15.61 16.70
N ILE A 210 -9.51 16.82 16.48
CA ILE A 210 -8.65 17.98 16.31
C ILE A 210 -8.41 18.61 17.66
N VAL A 211 -7.14 18.80 18.02
CA VAL A 211 -6.71 19.47 19.23
C VAL A 211 -5.95 20.76 18.89
N ASP A 212 -6.07 21.74 19.77
CA ASP A 212 -5.34 23.00 19.63
C ASP A 212 -3.83 22.74 19.73
N ARG A 213 -3.06 23.19 18.73
CA ARG A 213 -1.61 22.93 18.65
C ARG A 213 -0.84 23.52 19.82
N GLU A 214 -1.20 24.70 20.27
CA GLU A 214 -0.50 25.34 21.39
C GLU A 214 -0.70 24.55 22.67
N LYS A 215 -1.89 24.02 22.89
CA LYS A 215 -2.18 23.15 24.04
C LYS A 215 -1.50 21.79 23.90
N TYR A 216 -1.45 21.23 22.68
CA TYR A 216 -0.71 20.00 22.42
C TYR A 216 0.79 20.14 22.76
N LEU A 217 1.41 21.25 22.36
CA LEU A 217 2.82 21.51 22.64
C LEU A 217 3.16 21.65 24.14
N GLN A 218 2.17 21.85 25.00
CA GLN A 218 2.34 21.85 26.45
C GLN A 218 2.22 20.45 27.07
N ARG A 219 1.78 19.46 26.29
CA ARG A 219 1.53 18.09 26.72
C ARG A 219 2.65 17.16 26.27
N LYS A 220 3.69 17.02 27.11
CA LYS A 220 4.84 16.16 26.82
C LYS A 220 4.47 14.69 26.65
N ASP A 221 3.45 14.22 27.35
CA ASP A 221 2.93 12.86 27.19
C ASP A 221 2.37 12.62 25.77
N LEU A 222 1.62 13.57 25.21
CA LEU A 222 1.11 13.48 23.84
C LEU A 222 2.24 13.57 22.80
N ILE A 223 3.22 14.46 23.03
CA ILE A 223 4.34 14.65 22.10
C ILE A 223 5.23 13.41 22.03
N PHE A 224 5.58 12.85 23.17
CA PHE A 224 6.56 11.75 23.23
C PHE A 224 5.95 10.35 23.12
N SER A 225 4.70 10.15 23.51
CA SER A 225 4.07 8.83 23.50
C SER A 225 2.86 8.71 22.55
N GLY A 226 2.37 9.82 22.00
CA GLY A 226 1.17 9.83 21.14
C GLY A 226 -0.13 9.56 21.89
N ARG A 227 -0.09 9.52 23.24
CA ARG A 227 -1.26 9.23 24.08
C ARG A 227 -1.21 9.96 25.41
N THR A 228 -2.36 10.09 26.07
CA THR A 228 -2.44 10.57 27.46
C THR A 228 -1.84 9.52 28.39
N LEU A 229 -0.81 9.90 29.15
CA LEU A 229 -0.23 9.05 30.21
C LEU A 229 -0.87 9.32 31.57
N PHE A 230 -1.17 10.58 31.86
CA PHE A 230 -1.76 11.03 33.11
C PHE A 230 -2.94 11.95 32.83
N GLY A 231 -4.00 11.79 33.59
CA GLY A 231 -5.21 12.61 33.49
C GLY A 231 -6.38 11.87 32.86
N ALA A 232 -7.41 12.62 32.56
CA ALA A 232 -8.64 12.06 31.98
C ALA A 232 -8.42 11.59 30.57
N MET A 233 -9.04 10.49 30.20
CA MET A 233 -9.19 10.06 28.82
C MET A 233 -9.94 11.12 27.99
N PRO A 234 -9.80 11.14 26.66
CA PRO A 234 -10.65 11.96 25.80
C PRO A 234 -12.13 11.73 26.14
N PRO A 235 -12.97 12.78 26.08
CA PRO A 235 -14.40 12.65 26.42
C PRO A 235 -15.17 11.74 25.45
N LYS A 236 -14.61 11.47 24.29
CA LYS A 236 -15.15 10.54 23.30
C LYS A 236 -14.08 9.55 22.88
N GLY A 237 -14.46 8.29 22.84
CA GLY A 237 -13.75 7.16 22.27
C GLY A 237 -14.68 6.46 21.30
N GLN A 238 -14.34 5.24 20.92
CA GLN A 238 -15.18 4.42 20.04
C GLN A 238 -16.12 3.47 20.81
N GLU A 239 -16.25 3.69 22.11
CA GLU A 239 -17.06 2.83 22.98
C GLU A 239 -18.55 3.13 22.91
N LEU A 240 -18.93 4.33 22.45
CA LEU A 240 -20.30 4.82 22.40
C LEU A 240 -20.65 5.33 20.99
N ASP A 241 -21.92 5.14 20.62
CA ASP A 241 -22.46 5.55 19.31
C ASP A 241 -22.83 7.04 19.23
N ASP A 242 -22.17 7.91 20.01
CA ASP A 242 -22.52 9.32 20.11
C ASP A 242 -21.62 10.26 19.29
N HIS A 243 -20.66 9.74 18.53
CA HIS A 243 -19.69 10.52 17.79
C HIS A 243 -20.21 11.08 16.45
N TYR A 244 -21.36 10.63 15.98
CA TYR A 244 -22.01 11.15 14.78
C TYR A 244 -23.03 12.26 15.03
N PHE A 245 -23.23 12.66 16.28
CA PHE A 245 -24.18 13.70 16.62
C PHE A 245 -23.56 15.09 16.59
N GLY A 246 -24.22 16.01 15.89
CA GLY A 246 -23.83 17.39 15.77
C GLY A 246 -23.35 17.76 14.36
N SER A 247 -23.17 19.06 14.15
CA SER A 247 -22.65 19.60 12.90
C SER A 247 -21.13 19.68 12.90
N ILE A 248 -20.51 19.51 11.74
CA ILE A 248 -19.09 19.80 11.54
C ILE A 248 -18.91 21.33 11.58
N ARG A 249 -18.06 21.81 12.48
CA ARG A 249 -17.73 23.23 12.57
C ARG A 249 -16.89 23.66 11.38
N GLU A 250 -17.05 24.91 10.93
CA GLU A 250 -16.32 25.46 9.78
C GLU A 250 -14.81 25.25 9.84
N ARG A 251 -14.21 25.46 11.01
CA ARG A 251 -12.77 25.22 11.23
C ARG A 251 -12.36 23.77 10.97
N ILE A 252 -13.20 22.81 11.32
CA ILE A 252 -12.96 21.38 11.08
C ILE A 252 -13.21 21.04 9.61
N ALA A 253 -14.27 21.60 9.02
CA ALA A 253 -14.57 21.41 7.61
C ALA A 253 -13.44 21.96 6.71
N ALA A 254 -12.84 23.08 7.08
CA ALA A 254 -11.68 23.64 6.38
C ALA A 254 -10.49 22.68 6.44
N PHE A 255 -10.14 22.16 7.63
CA PHE A 255 -9.09 21.15 7.78
C PHE A 255 -9.34 19.87 6.96
N MET A 256 -10.60 19.41 6.92
CA MET A 256 -10.95 18.21 6.15
C MET A 256 -10.86 18.43 4.63
N LYS A 257 -10.96 19.69 4.18
CA LYS A 257 -10.87 20.04 2.78
C LYS A 257 -9.42 20.15 2.31
N ASP A 258 -8.52 20.67 3.14
CA ASP A 258 -7.10 20.82 2.87
C ASP A 258 -6.37 19.46 2.89
#